data_b8ae9bb37d50503d15fb1a1a43cf3bcc
#
_entry.id   b8ae9bb37d50503d15fb1a1a43cf3bcc
#
_cell.length_a   1.000
_cell.length_b   1.000
_cell.length_c   1.000
_cell.angle_alpha   90.00
_cell.angle_beta   90.00
_cell.angle_gamma   90.00
#
_symmetry.space_group_name_H-M   'P 1'
#
loop_
_entity.id
_entity.type
_entity.pdbx_description
1 polymer ?
#
loop_
_entity_poly.entity_id
_entity_poly.type
_entity_poly.pdbx_seq_one_letter_code
_entity_poly.pdbx_strand_id
1 'polypeptide(L)'
;IGELAERAVAMARLAPDDPSIGLAEPGQLTDIRDAAGLDLNDPDPDPAPEHLETLARETEAAALAVAGISQVQAARSGFSRRRVHLAATNGFSGGYARSDHGLACVAITGEGLGMERDYFGDNRLHRADLMDAAEVGRIAAERTVERAGARKPPTGSYPVLYDERISSGLIGHLVAAINGTAVQRGASWLRDALGEPVLPEGLDLIEDPHRPRVGGSRPFDAEGLATGRRTLVENGVLTGWILDLATGRKLGLPSTANASRGASAPPSPSVGNLELTQGDKDR
;
A
#
# COMPACT_ATOMS: atom_id res chain seq x y z
N ILE A 1 26.75 -25.02 -9.38
CA ILE A 1 26.47 -24.20 -8.16
C ILE A 1 27.76 -23.57 -7.66
N GLY A 2 28.88 -24.33 -7.51
CA GLY A 2 30.19 -23.82 -7.05
C GLY A 2 30.69 -22.64 -7.88
N GLU A 3 30.78 -22.81 -9.20
CA GLU A 3 31.23 -21.76 -10.11
C GLU A 3 30.36 -20.47 -10.02
N LEU A 4 29.04 -20.62 -9.88
CA LEU A 4 28.11 -19.46 -9.72
C LEU A 4 28.39 -18.74 -8.40
N ALA A 5 28.65 -19.48 -7.32
CA ALA A 5 28.98 -18.87 -6.03
C ALA A 5 30.33 -18.13 -6.07
N GLU A 6 31.36 -18.73 -6.71
CA GLU A 6 32.68 -18.10 -6.88
C GLU A 6 32.58 -16.81 -7.69
N ARG A 7 31.81 -16.80 -8.78
CA ARG A 7 31.53 -15.59 -9.57
C ARG A 7 30.81 -14.52 -8.77
N ALA A 8 29.78 -14.89 -7.99
CA ALA A 8 29.05 -13.94 -7.15
C ALA A 8 29.97 -13.30 -6.09
N VAL A 9 30.85 -14.07 -5.45
CA VAL A 9 31.86 -13.58 -4.51
C VAL A 9 32.86 -12.66 -5.20
N ALA A 10 33.35 -13.04 -6.39
CA ALA A 10 34.27 -12.20 -7.15
C ALA A 10 33.63 -10.86 -7.55
N MET A 11 32.38 -10.87 -7.99
CA MET A 11 31.64 -9.63 -8.31
C MET A 11 31.42 -8.77 -7.07
N ALA A 12 31.07 -9.37 -5.92
CA ALA A 12 30.89 -8.65 -4.67
C ALA A 12 32.17 -7.95 -4.21
N ARG A 13 33.35 -8.57 -4.42
CA ARG A 13 34.66 -8.00 -4.08
C ARG A 13 35.07 -6.82 -4.98
N LEU A 14 34.50 -6.73 -6.18
CA LEU A 14 34.74 -5.63 -7.13
C LEU A 14 33.74 -4.49 -6.96
N ALA A 15 32.65 -4.71 -6.24
CA ALA A 15 31.65 -3.66 -6.00
C ALA A 15 32.25 -2.58 -5.10
N PRO A 16 32.00 -1.28 -5.40
CA PRO A 16 32.40 -0.20 -4.51
C PRO A 16 31.72 -0.31 -3.15
N ASP A 17 32.45 0.03 -2.09
CA ASP A 17 31.85 0.12 -0.77
C ASP A 17 30.81 1.26 -0.74
N ASP A 18 29.61 0.97 -0.22
CA ASP A 18 28.58 1.98 0.07
C ASP A 18 28.46 2.11 1.59
N PRO A 19 29.01 3.19 2.19
CA PRO A 19 29.01 3.38 3.65
C PRO A 19 27.61 3.58 4.23
N SER A 20 26.61 3.81 3.41
CA SER A 20 25.22 3.94 3.86
C SER A 20 24.55 2.58 4.12
N ILE A 21 25.08 1.49 3.52
CA ILE A 21 24.57 0.14 3.70
C ILE A 21 25.06 -0.44 5.04
N GLY A 22 24.16 -1.07 5.78
CA GLY A 22 24.47 -1.72 7.03
C GLY A 22 23.25 -1.89 7.91
N LEU A 23 23.37 -2.73 8.93
CA LEU A 23 22.30 -2.96 9.89
C LEU A 23 22.09 -1.77 10.82
N ALA A 24 20.97 -1.75 11.51
CA ALA A 24 20.71 -0.85 12.61
C ALA A 24 21.70 -1.12 13.76
N GLU A 25 22.12 -0.09 14.44
CA GLU A 25 22.86 -0.23 15.69
C GLU A 25 21.95 -0.85 16.77
N PRO A 26 22.49 -1.65 17.71
CA PRO A 26 21.67 -2.28 18.74
C PRO A 26 20.74 -1.32 19.50
N GLY A 27 21.16 -0.10 19.73
CA GLY A 27 20.36 0.94 20.41
C GLY A 27 19.23 1.55 19.58
N GLN A 28 19.16 1.25 18.27
CA GLN A 28 18.09 1.70 17.38
C GLN A 28 16.96 0.64 17.27
N LEU A 29 17.23 -0.60 17.71
CA LEU A 29 16.29 -1.70 17.60
C LEU A 29 15.11 -1.52 18.57
N THR A 30 13.92 -1.84 18.10
CA THR A 30 12.75 -1.90 18.99
C THR A 30 12.79 -3.15 19.87
N ASP A 31 12.14 -3.09 21.02
CA ASP A 31 11.86 -4.26 21.87
C ASP A 31 10.59 -5.01 21.46
N ILE A 32 9.79 -4.44 20.57
CA ILE A 32 8.60 -5.09 20.00
C ILE A 32 9.07 -6.21 19.06
N ARG A 33 8.57 -7.45 19.29
CA ARG A 33 8.99 -8.64 18.57
C ARG A 33 7.85 -9.34 17.82
N ASP A 34 6.61 -8.91 18.04
CA ASP A 34 5.40 -9.46 17.44
C ASP A 34 4.40 -8.35 17.11
N ALA A 35 3.22 -8.72 16.62
CA ALA A 35 2.15 -7.79 16.30
C ALA A 35 1.03 -7.76 17.36
N ALA A 36 1.37 -7.98 18.63
CA ALA A 36 0.38 -7.92 19.71
C ALA A 36 -0.40 -6.59 19.69
N GLY A 37 -1.71 -6.65 19.74
CA GLY A 37 -2.60 -5.48 19.69
C GLY A 37 -2.93 -4.95 18.29
N LEU A 38 -2.24 -5.40 17.22
CA LEU A 38 -2.56 -4.99 15.85
C LEU A 38 -3.60 -5.86 15.15
N ASP A 39 -3.88 -7.06 15.70
CA ASP A 39 -4.91 -7.99 15.19
C ASP A 39 -4.80 -8.23 13.67
N LEU A 40 -3.58 -8.56 13.19
CA LEU A 40 -3.28 -8.69 11.77
C LEU A 40 -3.63 -10.06 11.19
N ASN A 41 -3.94 -11.04 12.01
CA ASN A 41 -4.17 -12.42 11.59
C ASN A 41 -5.54 -12.91 12.05
N ASP A 42 -6.37 -13.29 11.10
CA ASP A 42 -7.66 -13.91 11.36
C ASP A 42 -7.45 -15.21 12.16
N PRO A 43 -8.07 -15.38 13.36
CA PRO A 43 -7.96 -16.60 14.14
C PRO A 43 -8.74 -17.77 13.52
N ASP A 44 -9.70 -17.49 12.63
CA ASP A 44 -10.53 -18.50 12.00
C ASP A 44 -9.70 -19.45 11.13
N PRO A 45 -10.14 -20.70 10.94
CA PRO A 45 -9.53 -21.63 9.99
C PRO A 45 -9.48 -21.06 8.57
N ASP A 46 -8.45 -21.44 7.82
CA ASP A 46 -8.33 -21.09 6.41
C ASP A 46 -9.58 -21.57 5.65
N PRO A 47 -10.17 -20.72 4.80
CA PRO A 47 -11.35 -21.10 4.03
C PRO A 47 -11.03 -22.24 3.06
N ALA A 48 -11.97 -23.19 2.93
CA ALA A 48 -11.88 -24.24 1.92
C ALA A 48 -11.97 -23.61 0.50
N PRO A 49 -11.29 -24.20 -0.50
CA PRO A 49 -11.36 -23.71 -1.88
C PRO A 49 -12.80 -23.60 -2.42
N GLU A 50 -13.66 -24.53 -2.05
CA GLU A 50 -15.07 -24.57 -2.47
C GLU A 50 -15.86 -23.37 -1.93
N HIS A 51 -15.52 -22.88 -0.73
CA HIS A 51 -16.10 -21.66 -0.19
C HIS A 51 -15.67 -20.43 -0.99
N LEU A 52 -14.39 -20.33 -1.35
CA LEU A 52 -13.89 -19.23 -2.18
C LEU A 52 -14.54 -19.25 -3.58
N GLU A 53 -14.71 -20.44 -4.16
CA GLU A 53 -15.43 -20.58 -5.43
C GLU A 53 -16.90 -20.13 -5.32
N THR A 54 -17.58 -20.48 -4.23
CA THR A 54 -18.95 -20.06 -3.97
C THR A 54 -19.06 -18.55 -3.92
N LEU A 55 -18.20 -17.88 -3.15
CA LEU A 55 -18.18 -16.41 -3.08
C LEU A 55 -17.92 -15.76 -4.44
N ALA A 56 -17.00 -16.31 -5.25
CA ALA A 56 -16.75 -15.78 -6.59
C ALA A 56 -17.97 -15.95 -7.51
N ARG A 57 -18.69 -17.09 -7.44
CA ARG A 57 -19.93 -17.32 -8.21
C ARG A 57 -21.08 -16.41 -7.77
N GLU A 58 -21.23 -16.17 -6.47
CA GLU A 58 -22.22 -15.23 -5.93
C GLU A 58 -21.94 -13.80 -6.41
N THR A 59 -20.68 -13.38 -6.37
CA THR A 59 -20.23 -12.09 -6.90
C THR A 59 -20.55 -11.93 -8.38
N GLU A 60 -20.25 -12.94 -9.20
CA GLU A 60 -20.55 -12.96 -10.65
C GLU A 60 -22.05 -12.90 -10.91
N ALA A 61 -22.82 -13.74 -10.24
CA ALA A 61 -24.27 -13.82 -10.42
C ALA A 61 -24.96 -12.49 -10.07
N ALA A 62 -24.54 -11.84 -8.98
CA ALA A 62 -25.06 -10.54 -8.57
C ALA A 62 -24.72 -9.45 -9.60
N ALA A 63 -23.52 -9.45 -10.16
CA ALA A 63 -23.15 -8.50 -11.20
C ALA A 63 -23.98 -8.71 -12.49
N LEU A 64 -24.15 -9.94 -12.93
CA LEU A 64 -24.94 -10.28 -14.12
C LEU A 64 -26.43 -9.98 -13.96
N ALA A 65 -26.94 -9.92 -12.74
CA ALA A 65 -28.33 -9.57 -12.46
C ALA A 65 -28.64 -8.07 -12.65
N VAL A 66 -27.63 -7.22 -12.71
CA VAL A 66 -27.81 -5.76 -12.91
C VAL A 66 -28.12 -5.48 -14.39
N ALA A 67 -29.25 -4.82 -14.65
CA ALA A 67 -29.66 -4.47 -16.00
C ALA A 67 -28.59 -3.59 -16.69
N GLY A 68 -28.23 -3.94 -17.92
CA GLY A 68 -27.22 -3.23 -18.71
C GLY A 68 -25.83 -3.88 -18.67
N ILE A 69 -25.60 -4.87 -17.83
CA ILE A 69 -24.37 -5.67 -17.87
C ILE A 69 -24.47 -6.70 -18.97
N SER A 70 -23.48 -6.71 -19.86
CA SER A 70 -23.39 -7.68 -20.95
C SER A 70 -22.56 -8.91 -20.57
N GLN A 71 -21.55 -8.74 -19.70
CA GLN A 71 -20.69 -9.83 -19.23
C GLN A 71 -19.89 -9.44 -17.98
N VAL A 72 -19.36 -10.45 -17.29
CA VAL A 72 -18.38 -10.29 -16.21
C VAL A 72 -17.02 -10.77 -16.73
N GLN A 73 -16.04 -9.88 -16.75
CA GLN A 73 -14.68 -10.21 -17.18
C GLN A 73 -13.97 -11.08 -16.13
N ALA A 74 -14.19 -10.78 -14.85
CA ALA A 74 -13.62 -11.53 -13.75
C ALA A 74 -14.43 -11.34 -12.47
N ALA A 75 -14.72 -12.43 -11.77
CA ALA A 75 -15.12 -12.44 -10.37
C ALA A 75 -14.11 -13.30 -9.61
N ARG A 76 -13.57 -12.76 -8.53
CA ARG A 76 -12.46 -13.38 -7.79
C ARG A 76 -12.74 -13.37 -6.31
N SER A 77 -12.45 -14.51 -5.68
CA SER A 77 -12.32 -14.62 -4.23
C SER A 77 -10.95 -15.18 -3.91
N GLY A 78 -10.32 -14.68 -2.89
CA GLY A 78 -8.98 -15.12 -2.53
C GLY A 78 -8.71 -15.03 -1.03
N PHE A 79 -7.81 -15.88 -0.59
CA PHE A 79 -7.29 -15.91 0.76
C PHE A 79 -5.79 -16.12 0.73
N SER A 80 -5.08 -15.44 1.63
CA SER A 80 -3.70 -15.75 1.92
C SER A 80 -3.38 -15.58 3.40
N ARG A 81 -2.51 -16.43 3.92
CA ARG A 81 -1.93 -16.30 5.24
C ARG A 81 -0.42 -16.33 5.13
N ARG A 82 0.24 -15.32 5.71
CA ARG A 82 1.68 -15.17 5.69
C ARG A 82 2.24 -15.12 7.10
N ARG A 83 3.40 -15.73 7.28
CA ARG A 83 4.24 -15.51 8.47
C ARG A 83 5.50 -14.80 8.03
N VAL A 84 5.80 -13.71 8.71
CA VAL A 84 7.01 -12.92 8.51
C VAL A 84 7.88 -13.09 9.74
N HIS A 85 9.16 -13.40 9.54
CA HIS A 85 10.16 -13.39 10.59
C HIS A 85 11.40 -12.66 10.08
N LEU A 86 11.82 -11.65 10.82
CA LEU A 86 13.07 -10.92 10.58
C LEU A 86 14.06 -11.30 11.66
N ALA A 87 15.24 -11.74 11.24
CA ALA A 87 16.38 -11.98 12.13
C ALA A 87 17.64 -11.38 11.50
N ALA A 88 18.48 -10.75 12.31
CA ALA A 88 19.70 -10.11 11.88
C ALA A 88 20.83 -10.27 12.91
N THR A 89 22.07 -10.20 12.44
CA THR A 89 23.27 -10.37 13.29
C THR A 89 23.48 -9.25 14.30
N ASN A 90 22.74 -8.14 14.20
CA ASN A 90 22.71 -7.08 15.19
C ASN A 90 21.88 -7.42 16.46
N GLY A 91 21.33 -8.64 16.54
CA GLY A 91 20.53 -9.13 17.65
C GLY A 91 19.03 -8.96 17.51
N PHE A 92 18.53 -8.37 16.42
CA PHE A 92 17.08 -8.34 16.18
C PHE A 92 16.56 -9.73 15.80
N SER A 93 15.45 -10.14 16.42
CA SER A 93 14.68 -11.31 16.02
C SER A 93 13.22 -11.09 16.40
N GLY A 94 12.34 -10.97 15.42
CA GLY A 94 10.92 -10.73 15.62
C GLY A 94 10.09 -11.17 14.43
N GLY A 95 8.79 -11.45 14.65
CA GLY A 95 7.94 -11.90 13.57
C GLY A 95 6.46 -11.89 13.93
N TYR A 96 5.63 -11.96 12.91
CA TYR A 96 4.17 -11.98 13.05
C TYR A 96 3.51 -12.72 11.90
N ALA A 97 2.27 -13.10 12.11
CA ALA A 97 1.41 -13.62 11.06
C ALA A 97 0.43 -12.54 10.61
N ARG A 98 -0.01 -12.64 9.37
CA ARG A 98 -1.14 -11.88 8.85
C ARG A 98 -1.91 -12.69 7.82
N SER A 99 -3.20 -12.43 7.76
CA SER A 99 -4.12 -12.96 6.76
C SER A 99 -4.59 -11.85 5.83
N ASP A 100 -5.07 -12.24 4.66
CA ASP A 100 -5.72 -11.35 3.72
C ASP A 100 -6.88 -12.13 3.07
N HIS A 101 -8.08 -11.57 3.10
CA HIS A 101 -9.28 -12.05 2.39
C HIS A 101 -9.66 -11.01 1.36
N GLY A 102 -10.03 -11.44 0.16
CA GLY A 102 -10.36 -10.52 -0.91
C GLY A 102 -11.49 -10.99 -1.79
N LEU A 103 -12.34 -10.06 -2.21
CA LEU A 103 -13.35 -10.21 -3.24
C LEU A 103 -13.19 -9.12 -4.27
N ALA A 104 -13.35 -9.42 -5.55
CA ALA A 104 -13.31 -8.43 -6.61
C ALA A 104 -14.15 -8.86 -7.81
N CYS A 105 -14.79 -7.88 -8.44
CA CYS A 105 -15.52 -8.05 -9.68
C CYS A 105 -15.12 -6.99 -10.70
N VAL A 106 -15.01 -7.42 -11.97
CA VAL A 106 -14.86 -6.54 -13.13
C VAL A 106 -16.01 -6.83 -14.06
N ALA A 107 -16.91 -5.88 -14.21
CA ALA A 107 -18.08 -5.99 -15.07
C ALA A 107 -17.91 -5.20 -16.38
N ILE A 108 -18.66 -5.57 -17.41
CA ILE A 108 -18.66 -4.93 -18.72
C ILE A 108 -20.10 -4.64 -19.14
N THR A 109 -20.33 -3.45 -19.68
CA THR A 109 -21.58 -3.02 -20.32
C THR A 109 -21.35 -2.72 -21.80
N GLY A 110 -22.41 -2.75 -22.60
CA GLY A 110 -22.35 -2.43 -24.02
C GLY A 110 -21.78 -3.56 -24.89
N GLU A 111 -21.60 -3.24 -26.17
CA GLU A 111 -21.09 -4.15 -27.18
C GLU A 111 -20.11 -3.44 -28.14
N GLY A 112 -19.20 -4.20 -28.74
CA GLY A 112 -18.24 -3.71 -29.75
C GLY A 112 -17.40 -2.52 -29.22
N LEU A 113 -17.35 -1.43 -29.97
CA LEU A 113 -16.63 -0.22 -29.61
C LEU A 113 -17.33 0.62 -28.53
N GLY A 114 -18.56 0.30 -28.17
CA GLY A 114 -19.32 0.93 -27.10
C GLY A 114 -19.21 0.20 -25.76
N MET A 115 -18.33 -0.78 -25.65
CA MET A 115 -18.08 -1.46 -24.37
C MET A 115 -17.37 -0.53 -23.39
N GLU A 116 -17.90 -0.52 -22.17
CA GLU A 116 -17.29 0.11 -21.02
C GLU A 116 -17.11 -0.92 -19.90
N ARG A 117 -16.13 -0.71 -19.03
CA ARG A 117 -15.88 -1.58 -17.88
C ARG A 117 -15.54 -0.79 -16.64
N ASP A 118 -15.94 -1.30 -15.51
CA ASP A 118 -15.50 -0.82 -14.21
C ASP A 118 -15.37 -2.00 -13.24
N TYR A 119 -14.90 -1.73 -12.07
CA TYR A 119 -14.63 -2.75 -11.06
C TYR A 119 -14.99 -2.26 -9.66
N PHE A 120 -15.15 -3.23 -8.78
CA PHE A 120 -15.14 -3.01 -7.35
C PHE A 120 -14.49 -4.22 -6.67
N GLY A 121 -13.89 -3.99 -5.49
CA GLY A 121 -13.32 -5.04 -4.66
C GLY A 121 -13.17 -4.58 -3.22
N ASP A 122 -13.22 -5.54 -2.32
CA ASP A 122 -12.97 -5.36 -0.89
C ASP A 122 -11.89 -6.34 -0.43
N ASN A 123 -10.95 -5.84 0.40
CA ASN A 123 -9.88 -6.64 0.97
C ASN A 123 -9.79 -6.37 2.47
N ARG A 124 -9.80 -7.43 3.28
CA ARG A 124 -9.77 -7.36 4.73
C ARG A 124 -8.79 -8.37 5.30
N LEU A 125 -8.26 -8.06 6.48
CA LEU A 125 -7.41 -9.01 7.21
C LEU A 125 -8.25 -10.13 7.83
N HIS A 126 -9.49 -9.84 8.22
CA HIS A 126 -10.42 -10.79 8.82
C HIS A 126 -11.61 -11.02 7.90
N ARG A 127 -12.00 -12.29 7.76
CA ARG A 127 -13.16 -12.69 6.94
C ARG A 127 -14.45 -12.01 7.41
N ALA A 128 -14.61 -11.85 8.71
CA ALA A 128 -15.80 -11.22 9.29
C ALA A 128 -15.98 -9.75 8.91
N ASP A 129 -14.90 -9.08 8.49
CA ASP A 129 -14.93 -7.67 8.07
C ASP A 129 -15.11 -7.53 6.56
N LEU A 130 -15.10 -8.65 5.80
CA LEU A 130 -15.24 -8.65 4.34
C LEU A 130 -16.69 -8.33 3.96
N MET A 131 -16.83 -7.50 2.94
CA MET A 131 -18.14 -7.18 2.37
C MET A 131 -18.82 -8.43 1.80
N ASP A 132 -20.15 -8.42 1.80
CA ASP A 132 -20.94 -9.48 1.18
C ASP A 132 -20.63 -9.64 -0.32
N ALA A 133 -20.53 -10.88 -0.78
CA ALA A 133 -20.12 -11.20 -2.13
C ALA A 133 -21.09 -10.65 -3.21
N ALA A 134 -22.40 -10.73 -2.95
CA ALA A 134 -23.39 -10.18 -3.85
C ALA A 134 -23.31 -8.64 -3.91
N GLU A 135 -23.02 -8.00 -2.80
CA GLU A 135 -22.86 -6.54 -2.74
C GLU A 135 -21.65 -6.07 -3.55
N VAL A 136 -20.51 -6.77 -3.47
CA VAL A 136 -19.32 -6.50 -4.30
C VAL A 136 -19.66 -6.57 -5.79
N GLY A 137 -20.39 -7.62 -6.20
CA GLY A 137 -20.82 -7.79 -7.59
C GLY A 137 -21.77 -6.68 -8.05
N ARG A 138 -22.75 -6.34 -7.22
CA ARG A 138 -23.74 -5.29 -7.49
C ARG A 138 -23.06 -3.91 -7.67
N ILE A 139 -22.17 -3.52 -6.76
CA ILE A 139 -21.45 -2.24 -6.85
C ILE A 139 -20.58 -2.16 -8.11
N ALA A 140 -19.84 -3.23 -8.43
CA ALA A 140 -19.04 -3.28 -9.64
C ALA A 140 -19.89 -3.07 -10.91
N ALA A 141 -21.05 -3.72 -10.96
CA ALA A 141 -21.98 -3.66 -12.08
C ALA A 141 -22.64 -2.27 -12.21
N GLU A 142 -23.14 -1.69 -11.13
CA GLU A 142 -23.74 -0.34 -11.12
C GLU A 142 -22.75 0.72 -11.60
N ARG A 143 -21.52 0.70 -11.08
CA ARG A 143 -20.44 1.59 -11.55
C ARG A 143 -20.13 1.39 -13.04
N THR A 144 -20.21 0.16 -13.52
CA THR A 144 -19.99 -0.13 -14.94
C THR A 144 -21.11 0.45 -15.81
N VAL A 145 -22.37 0.31 -15.40
CA VAL A 145 -23.53 0.88 -16.11
C VAL A 145 -23.48 2.40 -16.15
N GLU A 146 -23.05 3.05 -15.06
CA GLU A 146 -22.87 4.51 -15.00
C GLU A 146 -21.89 5.04 -16.07
N ARG A 147 -20.97 4.19 -16.54
CA ARG A 147 -20.01 4.55 -17.61
C ARG A 147 -20.58 4.39 -19.02
N ALA A 148 -21.77 3.82 -19.16
CA ALA A 148 -22.37 3.59 -20.47
C ALA A 148 -22.51 4.91 -21.26
N GLY A 149 -22.06 4.91 -22.52
CA GLY A 149 -22.09 6.09 -23.37
C GLY A 149 -21.07 7.17 -23.03
N ALA A 150 -20.00 6.83 -22.30
CA ALA A 150 -18.91 7.75 -21.98
C ALA A 150 -18.35 8.43 -23.23
N ARG A 151 -18.09 9.73 -23.12
CA ARG A 151 -17.56 10.56 -24.23
C ARG A 151 -16.34 11.32 -23.76
N LYS A 152 -15.36 11.47 -24.66
CA LYS A 152 -14.21 12.33 -24.43
C LYS A 152 -14.66 13.80 -24.45
N PRO A 153 -14.38 14.59 -23.40
CA PRO A 153 -14.69 16.01 -23.41
C PRO A 153 -13.81 16.75 -24.43
N PRO A 154 -14.23 17.93 -24.91
CA PRO A 154 -13.36 18.80 -25.71
C PRO A 154 -12.05 19.11 -24.96
N THR A 155 -10.99 19.41 -25.73
CA THR A 155 -9.74 19.85 -25.10
C THR A 155 -9.93 21.23 -24.48
N GLY A 156 -9.56 21.37 -23.21
CA GLY A 156 -9.74 22.62 -22.47
C GLY A 156 -9.25 22.51 -21.02
N SER A 157 -9.40 23.59 -20.27
CA SER A 157 -9.15 23.64 -18.85
C SER A 157 -10.49 23.51 -18.11
N TYR A 158 -10.57 22.56 -17.20
CA TYR A 158 -11.79 22.24 -16.46
C TYR A 158 -11.50 22.11 -14.96
N PRO A 159 -12.44 22.48 -14.09
CA PRO A 159 -12.37 22.06 -12.70
C PRO A 159 -12.54 20.52 -12.65
N VAL A 160 -11.73 19.87 -11.83
CA VAL A 160 -11.71 18.41 -11.71
C VAL A 160 -12.01 18.02 -10.26
N LEU A 161 -13.06 17.23 -10.07
CA LEU A 161 -13.34 16.55 -8.82
C LEU A 161 -12.76 15.13 -8.89
N TYR A 162 -11.86 14.80 -7.98
CA TYR A 162 -11.32 13.45 -7.86
C TYR A 162 -12.23 12.60 -6.98
N ASP A 163 -12.78 11.54 -7.56
CA ASP A 163 -13.54 10.51 -6.85
C ASP A 163 -12.67 9.85 -5.79
N GLU A 164 -13.26 9.41 -4.67
CA GLU A 164 -12.57 8.75 -3.55
C GLU A 164 -11.69 7.58 -3.97
N ARG A 165 -12.09 6.84 -5.02
CA ARG A 165 -11.37 5.68 -5.55
C ARG A 165 -10.03 6.01 -6.18
N ILE A 166 -9.88 7.23 -6.70
CA ILE A 166 -8.68 7.67 -7.43
C ILE A 166 -7.96 8.81 -6.75
N SER A 167 -8.58 9.47 -5.77
CA SER A 167 -8.00 10.60 -5.03
C SER A 167 -6.70 10.21 -4.31
N SER A 168 -6.58 8.96 -3.84
CA SER A 168 -5.35 8.41 -3.28
C SER A 168 -4.15 8.47 -4.23
N GLY A 169 -4.38 8.51 -5.56
CA GLY A 169 -3.32 8.68 -6.55
C GLY A 169 -2.60 10.01 -6.43
N LEU A 170 -3.31 11.09 -6.09
CA LEU A 170 -2.69 12.40 -5.85
C LEU A 170 -1.76 12.36 -4.64
N ILE A 171 -2.21 11.75 -3.55
CA ILE A 171 -1.40 11.54 -2.35
C ILE A 171 -0.22 10.61 -2.66
N GLY A 172 -0.42 9.60 -3.49
CA GLY A 172 0.65 8.72 -3.97
C GLY A 172 1.78 9.48 -4.68
N HIS A 173 1.49 10.52 -5.47
CA HIS A 173 2.50 11.37 -6.09
C HIS A 173 3.28 12.20 -5.06
N LEU A 174 2.59 12.76 -4.05
CA LEU A 174 3.24 13.46 -2.94
C LEU A 174 4.16 12.50 -2.16
N VAL A 175 3.67 11.32 -1.80
CA VAL A 175 4.44 10.28 -1.10
C VAL A 175 5.68 9.86 -1.90
N ALA A 176 5.56 9.71 -3.22
CA ALA A 176 6.70 9.41 -4.09
C ALA A 176 7.72 10.55 -4.10
N ALA A 177 7.28 11.81 -4.08
CA ALA A 177 8.17 12.97 -4.05
C ALA A 177 8.90 13.14 -2.72
N ILE A 178 8.28 12.80 -1.59
CA ILE A 178 8.90 12.86 -0.25
C ILE A 178 9.61 11.56 0.15
N ASN A 179 9.71 10.59 -0.75
CA ASN A 179 10.46 9.35 -0.52
C ASN A 179 11.96 9.62 -0.52
N GLY A 180 12.65 9.16 0.52
CA GLY A 180 14.07 9.38 0.73
C GLY A 180 14.94 8.96 -0.45
N THR A 181 14.57 7.91 -1.18
CA THR A 181 15.30 7.47 -2.38
C THR A 181 15.21 8.51 -3.51
N ALA A 182 14.03 9.12 -3.71
CA ALA A 182 13.85 10.17 -4.72
C ALA A 182 14.58 11.46 -4.33
N VAL A 183 14.48 11.84 -3.05
CA VAL A 183 15.15 13.01 -2.49
C VAL A 183 16.67 12.88 -2.60
N GLN A 184 17.25 11.78 -2.14
CA GLN A 184 18.68 11.50 -2.16
C GLN A 184 19.27 11.49 -3.58
N ARG A 185 18.49 11.00 -4.55
CA ARG A 185 18.90 11.00 -5.98
C ARG A 185 18.76 12.36 -6.69
N GLY A 186 18.19 13.36 -6.01
CA GLY A 186 17.87 14.65 -6.62
C GLY A 186 16.75 14.58 -7.68
N ALA A 187 15.99 13.47 -7.70
CA ALA A 187 14.91 13.22 -8.66
C ALA A 187 13.54 13.73 -8.18
N SER A 188 13.47 14.23 -6.94
CA SER A 188 12.23 14.78 -6.39
C SER A 188 12.07 16.25 -6.70
N TRP A 189 10.87 16.64 -7.14
CA TRP A 189 10.47 18.05 -7.27
C TRP A 189 10.23 18.74 -5.90
N LEU A 190 10.16 17.96 -4.80
CA LEU A 190 10.04 18.46 -3.43
C LEU A 190 11.33 18.37 -2.62
N ARG A 191 12.46 18.02 -3.21
CA ARG A 191 13.73 17.77 -2.51
C ARG A 191 14.18 18.89 -1.57
N ASP A 192 13.79 20.13 -1.85
CA ASP A 192 14.15 21.32 -1.09
C ASP A 192 12.95 21.90 -0.30
N ALA A 193 11.81 21.15 -0.22
CA ALA A 193 10.55 21.64 0.33
C ALA A 193 10.31 21.30 1.80
N LEU A 194 11.34 20.81 2.53
CA LEU A 194 11.18 20.54 3.96
C LEU A 194 10.92 21.86 4.70
N GLY A 195 9.81 21.93 5.44
CA GLY A 195 9.35 23.14 6.11
C GLY A 195 8.54 24.09 5.22
N GLU A 196 8.30 23.74 3.95
CA GLU A 196 7.54 24.55 3.02
C GLU A 196 6.11 24.00 2.81
N PRO A 197 5.14 24.83 2.41
CA PRO A 197 3.80 24.40 2.08
C PRO A 197 3.77 23.48 0.85
N VAL A 198 3.17 22.30 0.99
CA VAL A 198 2.99 21.30 -0.08
C VAL A 198 1.54 20.87 -0.28
N LEU A 199 0.67 21.20 0.69
CA LEU A 199 -0.79 21.04 0.65
C LEU A 199 -1.44 22.35 1.09
N PRO A 200 -2.75 22.54 0.85
CA PRO A 200 -3.51 23.64 1.43
C PRO A 200 -3.42 23.67 2.96
N GLU A 201 -3.46 24.86 3.53
CA GLU A 201 -3.59 25.08 4.97
C GLU A 201 -4.82 24.34 5.54
N GLY A 202 -4.69 23.78 6.75
CA GLY A 202 -5.73 22.99 7.41
C GLY A 202 -5.73 21.51 7.02
N LEU A 203 -4.83 21.05 6.12
CA LEU A 203 -4.71 19.63 5.77
C LEU A 203 -3.46 19.01 6.38
N ASP A 204 -3.67 17.86 7.03
CA ASP A 204 -2.58 17.01 7.54
C ASP A 204 -2.52 15.70 6.75
N LEU A 205 -1.30 15.23 6.49
CA LEU A 205 -1.04 13.88 6.01
C LEU A 205 -0.37 13.09 7.12
N ILE A 206 -1.07 12.08 7.62
CA ILE A 206 -0.67 11.32 8.80
C ILE A 206 -0.37 9.86 8.40
N GLU A 207 0.75 9.34 8.85
CA GLU A 207 1.05 7.91 8.83
C GLU A 207 0.76 7.31 10.21
N ASP A 208 -0.03 6.21 10.25
CA ASP A 208 -0.28 5.45 11.47
C ASP A 208 -0.15 3.94 11.21
N PRO A 209 1.03 3.36 11.50
CA PRO A 209 1.29 1.93 11.32
C PRO A 209 0.68 1.04 12.42
N HIS A 210 -0.03 1.59 13.40
CA HIS A 210 -0.53 0.85 14.55
C HIS A 210 -2.06 0.74 14.59
N ARG A 211 -2.73 0.94 13.46
CA ARG A 211 -4.17 0.77 13.34
C ARG A 211 -4.52 -0.73 13.33
N PRO A 212 -5.33 -1.25 14.29
CA PRO A 212 -5.73 -2.65 14.30
C PRO A 212 -6.51 -3.03 13.03
N ARG A 213 -6.31 -4.25 12.54
CA ARG A 213 -7.00 -4.81 11.36
C ARG A 213 -6.82 -4.02 10.07
N VAL A 214 -5.80 -3.19 9.95
CA VAL A 214 -5.53 -2.41 8.73
C VAL A 214 -4.30 -2.95 8.00
N GLY A 215 -4.44 -3.10 6.68
CA GLY A 215 -3.47 -3.78 5.83
C GLY A 215 -2.05 -3.21 5.80
N GLY A 216 -1.87 -1.91 6.04
CA GLY A 216 -0.55 -1.27 6.10
C GLY A 216 0.09 -1.28 7.49
N SER A 217 -0.57 -1.84 8.52
CA SER A 217 -0.06 -1.86 9.89
C SER A 217 1.09 -2.86 10.06
N ARG A 218 2.06 -2.47 10.89
CA ARG A 218 3.27 -3.26 11.19
C ARG A 218 3.88 -2.83 12.53
N PRO A 219 4.36 -3.78 13.35
CA PRO A 219 4.91 -3.47 14.67
C PRO A 219 6.32 -2.89 14.62
N PHE A 220 7.10 -3.25 13.60
CA PHE A 220 8.45 -2.80 13.32
C PHE A 220 8.67 -2.75 11.81
N ASP A 221 9.67 -2.00 11.38
CA ASP A 221 10.04 -1.95 9.97
C ASP A 221 10.97 -3.10 9.55
N ALA A 222 11.34 -3.14 8.27
CA ALA A 222 12.17 -4.23 7.74
C ALA A 222 13.65 -4.18 8.19
N GLU A 223 14.03 -3.23 9.04
CA GLU A 223 15.35 -3.08 9.66
C GLU A 223 15.31 -3.30 11.18
N GLY A 224 14.12 -3.59 11.74
CA GLY A 224 13.92 -3.85 13.17
C GLY A 224 13.76 -2.60 14.02
N LEU A 225 13.44 -1.46 13.42
CA LEU A 225 13.19 -0.20 14.11
C LEU A 225 11.72 -0.09 14.53
N ALA A 226 11.47 0.63 15.63
CA ALA A 226 10.11 0.91 16.10
C ALA A 226 9.37 1.79 15.10
N THR A 227 8.26 1.30 14.56
CA THR A 227 7.32 2.14 13.80
C THR A 227 6.49 3.00 14.75
N GLY A 228 5.95 4.10 14.26
CA GLY A 228 5.14 5.01 15.07
C GLY A 228 4.26 5.93 14.23
N ARG A 229 3.20 6.43 14.86
CA ARG A 229 2.36 7.46 14.24
C ARG A 229 3.17 8.75 14.07
N ARG A 230 3.11 9.32 12.88
CA ARG A 230 3.79 10.59 12.56
C ARG A 230 2.99 11.39 11.53
N THR A 231 3.10 12.70 11.63
CA THR A 231 2.55 13.63 10.65
C THR A 231 3.62 13.90 9.60
N LEU A 232 3.34 13.63 8.34
CA LEU A 232 4.23 13.87 7.20
C LEU A 232 4.05 15.28 6.63
N VAL A 233 2.82 15.78 6.69
CA VAL A 233 2.46 17.15 6.37
C VAL A 233 1.56 17.65 7.51
N GLU A 234 1.89 18.75 8.12
CA GLU A 234 1.15 19.37 9.21
C GLU A 234 0.67 20.77 8.79
N ASN A 235 -0.63 20.99 8.85
CA ASN A 235 -1.24 22.24 8.40
C ASN A 235 -0.75 22.69 7.00
N GLY A 236 -0.64 21.72 6.07
CA GLY A 236 -0.15 21.95 4.72
C GLY A 236 1.36 21.95 4.56
N VAL A 237 2.15 22.03 5.64
CA VAL A 237 3.61 22.15 5.62
C VAL A 237 4.28 20.78 5.72
N LEU A 238 5.27 20.51 4.88
CA LEU A 238 6.05 19.27 4.90
C LEU A 238 6.95 19.21 6.13
N THR A 239 6.77 18.17 6.96
CA THR A 239 7.48 18.02 8.24
C THR A 239 8.63 17.00 8.19
N GLY A 240 8.70 16.15 7.17
CA GLY A 240 9.78 15.16 7.07
C GLY A 240 9.71 14.28 5.84
N TRP A 241 10.81 13.57 5.62
CA TRP A 241 10.94 12.56 4.56
C TRP A 241 10.52 11.17 5.06
N ILE A 242 10.33 10.25 4.11
CA ILE A 242 10.11 8.82 4.37
C ILE A 242 11.47 8.13 4.19
N LEU A 243 12.09 7.68 5.27
CA LEU A 243 13.48 7.21 5.29
C LEU A 243 13.61 5.80 5.85
N ASP A 244 14.45 5.00 5.21
CA ASP A 244 15.11 3.82 5.80
C ASP A 244 16.49 4.21 6.34
N LEU A 245 17.27 3.26 6.86
CA LEU A 245 18.62 3.54 7.36
C LEU A 245 19.56 4.04 6.26
N ALA A 246 19.52 3.43 5.08
CA ALA A 246 20.42 3.78 3.99
C ALA A 246 20.16 5.18 3.47
N THR A 247 18.92 5.56 3.22
CA THR A 247 18.56 6.92 2.77
C THR A 247 18.76 7.96 3.87
N GLY A 248 18.47 7.60 5.13
CA GLY A 248 18.78 8.47 6.27
C GLY A 248 20.25 8.80 6.35
N ARG A 249 21.14 7.78 6.32
CA ARG A 249 22.60 7.98 6.34
C ARG A 249 23.10 8.86 5.19
N LYS A 250 22.59 8.63 3.96
CA LYS A 250 22.94 9.45 2.79
C LYS A 250 22.52 10.90 2.91
N LEU A 251 21.42 11.17 3.59
CA LEU A 251 20.90 12.52 3.83
C LEU A 251 21.41 13.14 5.13
N GLY A 252 22.20 12.43 5.94
CA GLY A 252 22.64 12.88 7.26
C GLY A 252 21.51 12.99 8.29
N LEU A 253 20.44 12.19 8.13
CA LEU A 253 19.25 12.17 8.94
C LEU A 253 19.03 10.79 9.59
N PRO A 254 18.32 10.69 10.71
CA PRO A 254 17.90 9.39 11.24
C PRO A 254 16.89 8.72 10.32
N SER A 255 16.86 7.37 10.34
CA SER A 255 15.76 6.62 9.74
C SER A 255 14.43 7.00 10.39
N THR A 256 13.37 6.99 9.62
CA THR A 256 12.00 7.20 10.11
C THR A 256 11.23 5.90 10.34
N ALA A 257 11.94 4.77 10.40
CA ALA A 257 11.39 3.42 10.54
C ALA A 257 10.38 3.08 9.43
N ASN A 258 10.72 3.47 8.22
CA ASN A 258 9.91 3.23 7.03
C ASN A 258 10.50 2.17 6.09
N ALA A 259 11.48 1.40 6.55
CA ALA A 259 12.04 0.35 5.72
C ALA A 259 11.00 -0.73 5.38
N SER A 260 10.93 -1.09 4.11
CA SER A 260 10.17 -2.23 3.59
C SER A 260 11.08 -3.03 2.65
N ARG A 261 10.94 -4.35 2.62
CA ARG A 261 11.75 -5.22 1.73
C ARG A 261 11.01 -6.48 1.32
N GLY A 262 11.32 -6.97 0.14
CA GLY A 262 11.07 -8.35 -0.25
C GLY A 262 12.22 -9.27 0.16
N ALA A 263 12.08 -10.58 -0.08
CA ALA A 263 13.11 -11.58 0.26
C ALA A 263 14.41 -11.41 -0.55
N SER A 264 14.34 -10.80 -1.75
CA SER A 264 15.45 -10.73 -2.72
C SER A 264 15.96 -9.31 -2.97
N ALA A 265 15.49 -8.33 -2.22
CA ALA A 265 15.86 -6.92 -2.40
C ALA A 265 16.35 -6.29 -1.09
N PRO A 266 17.25 -5.30 -1.14
CA PRO A 266 17.59 -4.49 0.02
C PRO A 266 16.35 -3.72 0.51
N PRO A 267 16.34 -3.24 1.77
CA PRO A 267 15.31 -2.34 2.27
C PRO A 267 15.18 -1.09 1.39
N SER A 268 13.97 -0.54 1.34
CA SER A 268 13.68 0.75 0.71
C SER A 268 12.58 1.47 1.46
N PRO A 269 12.54 2.82 1.45
CA PRO A 269 11.52 3.58 2.16
C PRO A 269 10.13 3.34 1.61
N SER A 270 9.17 3.04 2.50
CA SER A 270 7.76 2.83 2.16
C SER A 270 6.88 3.19 3.35
N VAL A 271 5.79 3.88 3.09
CA VAL A 271 4.78 4.21 4.10
C VAL A 271 3.89 3.01 4.43
N GLY A 272 3.30 3.05 5.60
CA GLY A 272 2.21 2.16 6.03
C GLY A 272 0.83 2.72 5.69
N ASN A 273 -0.04 2.82 6.71
CA ASN A 273 -1.38 3.42 6.54
C ASN A 273 -1.27 4.94 6.53
N LEU A 274 -1.84 5.56 5.52
CA LEU A 274 -1.91 7.01 5.39
C LEU A 274 -3.36 7.49 5.58
N GLU A 275 -3.48 8.68 6.13
CA GLU A 275 -4.72 9.41 6.28
C GLU A 275 -4.49 10.87 5.90
N LEU A 276 -5.29 11.38 4.97
CA LEU A 276 -5.41 12.81 4.71
C LEU A 276 -6.62 13.31 5.51
N THR A 277 -6.41 14.33 6.34
CA THR A 277 -7.50 14.94 7.13
C THR A 277 -8.53 15.62 6.21
N GLN A 278 -9.74 15.76 6.72
CA GLN A 278 -10.78 16.51 5.99
C GLN A 278 -10.51 18.01 6.08
N GLY A 279 -10.72 18.71 4.97
CA GLY A 279 -10.73 20.16 4.95
C GLY A 279 -12.08 20.73 5.38
N ASP A 280 -12.13 22.04 5.60
CA ASP A 280 -13.32 22.76 6.08
C ASP A 280 -14.32 23.11 4.97
N LYS A 281 -14.06 22.76 3.72
CA LYS A 281 -14.93 23.10 2.59
C LYS A 281 -15.90 21.96 2.29
N ASP A 282 -17.19 22.30 2.32
CA ASP A 282 -18.25 21.44 1.78
C ASP A 282 -18.14 21.32 0.24
N ARG A 283 -18.71 20.23 -0.28
CA ARG A 283 -18.74 19.95 -1.73
C ARG A 283 -19.59 20.94 -2.50
#